data_ae4ef4d99e31f8b9a34a397ff308c4b5
#
_entry.id   ae4ef4d99e31f8b9a34a397ff308c4b5
#
_cell.length_a   1.000
_cell.length_b   1.000
_cell.length_c   1.000
_cell.angle_alpha   90.00
_cell.angle_beta   90.00
_cell.angle_gamma   90.00
#
_symmetry.space_group_name_H-M   'P 1'
#
loop_
_entity.id
_entity.type
_entity.pdbx_description
1 polymer ?
#
loop_
_entity_poly.entity_id
_entity_poly.type
_entity_poly.pdbx_seq_one_letter_code
_entity_poly.pdbx_strand_id
1 'polypeptide(L)'
;MISVLDLLLLSVALAMDCFTVSIMSGVILRRPISSSIMRMAVLFGLFQALMPLIGWLGTSHFSHYLEAIDHWIAFGLLAFIGGKMVWESFGDEEERSFNPLSLRMQVMLAVATSIDALAIGISMACLGYTHITQLTMPLGMIGMVSLLFSLLGYWLGVRFGRVIAQRLKPELVGGIVLILIGVKVLVSHLF
;
A
#
# COMPACT_ATOMS: atom_id res chain seq x y z
N MET A 1 20.67 -16.45 4.14
CA MET A 1 20.57 -14.95 4.17
C MET A 1 20.09 -14.49 2.80
N ILE A 2 19.07 -13.66 2.76
CA ILE A 2 18.56 -13.07 1.52
C ILE A 2 19.66 -12.16 0.95
N SER A 3 19.94 -12.25 -0.35
CA SER A 3 20.88 -11.34 -1.02
C SER A 3 20.37 -9.89 -0.96
N VAL A 4 21.27 -8.92 -0.95
CA VAL A 4 20.89 -7.49 -0.99
C VAL A 4 20.09 -7.19 -2.26
N LEU A 5 20.40 -7.87 -3.36
CA LEU A 5 19.66 -7.73 -4.61
C LEU A 5 18.23 -8.26 -4.49
N ASP A 6 18.06 -9.45 -3.89
CA ASP A 6 16.72 -10.04 -3.68
C ASP A 6 15.88 -9.16 -2.77
N LEU A 7 16.51 -8.59 -1.72
CA LEU A 7 15.85 -7.67 -0.81
C LEU A 7 15.43 -6.37 -1.51
N LEU A 8 16.25 -5.85 -2.41
CA LEU A 8 15.91 -4.67 -3.20
C LEU A 8 14.75 -4.96 -4.15
N LEU A 9 14.78 -6.10 -4.84
CA LEU A 9 13.68 -6.52 -5.72
C LEU A 9 12.37 -6.72 -4.94
N LEU A 10 12.44 -7.34 -3.78
CA LEU A 10 11.31 -7.49 -2.87
C LEU A 10 10.76 -6.14 -2.42
N SER A 11 11.64 -5.22 -2.03
CA SER A 11 11.25 -3.86 -1.61
C SER A 11 10.58 -3.07 -2.72
N VAL A 12 11.07 -3.20 -3.96
CA VAL A 12 10.44 -2.59 -5.13
C VAL A 12 9.07 -3.21 -5.40
N ALA A 13 8.94 -4.54 -5.32
CA ALA A 13 7.66 -5.22 -5.52
C ALA A 13 6.61 -4.73 -4.51
N LEU A 14 6.96 -4.69 -3.21
CA LEU A 14 6.10 -4.18 -2.14
C LEU A 14 5.76 -2.69 -2.30
N ALA A 15 6.68 -1.89 -2.82
CA ALA A 15 6.46 -0.46 -3.02
C ALA A 15 5.49 -0.14 -4.18
N MET A 16 5.17 -1.11 -5.05
CA MET A 16 4.29 -0.87 -6.22
C MET A 16 2.88 -0.47 -5.82
N ASP A 17 2.35 -0.98 -4.72
CA ASP A 17 1.02 -0.60 -4.23
C ASP A 17 1.00 0.86 -3.77
N CYS A 18 1.98 1.27 -2.97
CA CYS A 18 2.15 2.67 -2.56
C CYS A 18 2.36 3.59 -3.77
N PHE A 19 3.12 3.14 -4.76
CA PHE A 19 3.37 3.86 -6.01
C PHE A 19 2.06 4.11 -6.77
N THR A 20 1.24 3.07 -6.96
CA THR A 20 -0.03 3.14 -7.68
C THR A 20 -1.01 4.10 -6.99
N VAL A 21 -1.19 3.97 -5.67
CA VAL A 21 -2.05 4.86 -4.88
C VAL A 21 -1.56 6.30 -4.93
N SER A 22 -0.24 6.50 -4.90
CA SER A 22 0.37 7.84 -4.99
C SER A 22 0.19 8.47 -6.37
N ILE A 23 0.28 7.70 -7.46
CA ILE A 23 -0.05 8.19 -8.81
C ILE A 23 -1.50 8.69 -8.83
N MET A 24 -2.44 7.89 -8.33
CA MET A 24 -3.86 8.26 -8.30
C MET A 24 -4.09 9.54 -7.50
N SER A 25 -3.46 9.66 -6.34
CA SER A 25 -3.51 10.88 -5.52
C SER A 25 -2.97 12.09 -6.27
N GLY A 26 -1.88 11.93 -7.04
CA GLY A 26 -1.30 12.98 -7.88
C GLY A 26 -2.22 13.40 -9.04
N VAL A 27 -2.88 12.44 -9.68
CA VAL A 27 -3.86 12.67 -10.76
C VAL A 27 -5.06 13.48 -10.27
N ILE A 28 -5.54 13.16 -9.06
CA ILE A 28 -6.70 13.82 -8.44
C ILE A 28 -6.33 15.23 -7.98
N LEU A 29 -5.26 15.37 -7.20
CA LEU A 29 -4.89 16.64 -6.57
C LEU A 29 -4.30 17.67 -7.53
N ARG A 30 -3.51 17.22 -8.51
CA ARG A 30 -2.83 18.06 -9.52
C ARG A 30 -2.09 19.26 -8.94
N ARG A 31 -1.58 19.15 -7.73
CA ARG A 31 -0.85 20.20 -7.01
C ARG A 31 0.60 19.78 -6.79
N PRO A 32 1.53 20.72 -6.63
CA PRO A 32 2.91 20.38 -6.28
C PRO A 32 2.95 19.66 -4.93
N ILE A 33 4.06 18.97 -4.66
CA ILE A 33 4.29 18.27 -3.39
C ILE A 33 4.14 19.28 -2.24
N SER A 34 3.23 18.99 -1.34
CA SER A 34 2.96 19.76 -0.12
C SER A 34 3.35 18.96 1.12
N SER A 35 3.32 19.59 2.30
CA SER A 35 3.56 18.90 3.56
C SER A 35 2.61 17.71 3.78
N SER A 36 1.37 17.80 3.31
CA SER A 36 0.41 16.69 3.41
C SER A 36 0.81 15.50 2.53
N ILE A 37 1.39 15.73 1.37
CA ILE A 37 1.89 14.68 0.49
C ILE A 37 3.17 14.04 1.04
N MET A 38 4.06 14.86 1.59
CA MET A 38 5.24 14.36 2.29
C MET A 38 4.83 13.46 3.47
N ARG A 39 3.83 13.88 4.24
CA ARG A 39 3.25 13.06 5.33
C ARG A 39 2.69 11.74 4.81
N MET A 40 1.96 11.73 3.68
CA MET A 40 1.46 10.52 3.05
C MET A 40 2.60 9.55 2.68
N ALA A 41 3.66 10.05 2.03
CA ALA A 41 4.82 9.25 1.66
C ALA A 41 5.55 8.68 2.89
N VAL A 42 5.70 9.49 3.95
CA VAL A 42 6.28 9.04 5.23
C VAL A 42 5.40 7.97 5.88
N LEU A 43 4.08 8.13 5.88
CA LEU A 43 3.16 7.11 6.40
C LEU A 43 3.29 5.80 5.63
N PHE A 44 3.32 5.85 4.29
CA PHE A 44 3.50 4.65 3.48
C PHE A 44 4.83 3.95 3.80
N GLY A 45 5.94 4.67 3.83
CA GLY A 45 7.24 4.09 4.19
C GLY A 45 7.26 3.53 5.62
N LEU A 46 6.63 4.23 6.57
CA LEU A 46 6.55 3.81 7.97
C LEU A 46 5.73 2.52 8.12
N PHE A 47 4.53 2.46 7.55
CA PHE A 47 3.68 1.27 7.64
C PHE A 47 4.28 0.09 6.88
N GLN A 48 4.93 0.31 5.74
CA GLN A 48 5.66 -0.73 5.01
C GLN A 48 6.83 -1.32 5.80
N ALA A 49 7.46 -0.54 6.69
CA ALA A 49 8.48 -1.05 7.61
C ALA A 49 7.88 -1.69 8.87
N LEU A 50 6.79 -1.12 9.41
CA LEU A 50 6.17 -1.61 10.65
C LEU A 50 5.42 -2.93 10.45
N MET A 51 4.73 -3.12 9.32
CA MET A 51 3.92 -4.32 9.09
C MET A 51 4.77 -5.60 9.06
N PRO A 52 5.93 -5.69 8.38
CA PRO A 52 6.79 -6.87 8.51
C PRO A 52 7.29 -7.10 9.94
N LEU A 53 7.55 -6.03 10.68
CA LEU A 53 7.94 -6.16 12.09
C LEU A 53 6.81 -6.77 12.92
N ILE A 54 5.57 -6.31 12.71
CA ILE A 54 4.37 -6.85 13.38
C ILE A 54 4.16 -8.32 12.99
N GLY A 55 4.28 -8.66 11.70
CA GLY A 55 4.18 -10.03 11.21
C GLY A 55 5.21 -10.95 11.83
N TRP A 56 6.47 -10.50 11.91
CA TRP A 56 7.55 -11.23 12.54
C TRP A 56 7.33 -11.43 14.05
N LEU A 57 6.92 -10.39 14.79
CA LEU A 57 6.58 -10.48 16.22
C LEU A 57 5.37 -11.38 16.46
N GLY A 58 4.35 -11.29 15.60
CA GLY A 58 3.15 -12.11 15.71
C GLY A 58 3.42 -13.59 15.52
N THR A 59 4.33 -13.97 14.62
CA THR A 59 4.67 -15.36 14.36
C THR A 59 5.32 -16.04 15.58
N SER A 60 6.07 -15.30 16.38
CA SER A 60 6.66 -15.83 17.61
C SER A 60 5.63 -16.21 18.67
N HIS A 61 4.39 -15.70 18.58
CA HIS A 61 3.33 -15.91 19.56
C HIS A 61 2.09 -16.66 19.01
N PHE A 62 1.84 -16.61 17.67
CA PHE A 62 0.58 -17.06 17.07
C PHE A 62 0.76 -17.78 15.72
N SER A 63 1.71 -18.68 15.59
CA SER A 63 2.09 -19.31 14.30
C SER A 63 0.97 -20.05 13.54
N HIS A 64 -0.19 -20.30 14.13
CA HIS A 64 -1.22 -21.15 13.50
C HIS A 64 -2.49 -20.43 13.04
N TYR A 65 -2.75 -19.19 13.48
CA TYR A 65 -4.00 -18.48 13.18
C TYR A 65 -3.86 -17.32 12.17
N LEU A 66 -2.66 -16.82 11.94
CA LEU A 66 -2.46 -15.63 11.11
C LEU A 66 -2.57 -15.91 9.61
N GLU A 67 -2.11 -17.07 9.13
CA GLU A 67 -2.15 -17.42 7.70
C GLU A 67 -3.57 -17.54 7.13
N ALA A 68 -4.55 -17.93 7.96
CA ALA A 68 -5.93 -18.13 7.50
C ALA A 68 -6.76 -16.84 7.43
N ILE A 69 -6.39 -15.80 8.19
CA ILE A 69 -7.20 -14.57 8.34
C ILE A 69 -6.66 -13.42 7.47
N ASP A 70 -5.38 -13.44 7.13
CA ASP A 70 -4.62 -12.38 6.49
C ASP A 70 -5.25 -11.91 5.18
N HIS A 71 -5.67 -12.85 4.34
CA HIS A 71 -6.22 -12.58 3.02
C HIS A 71 -7.64 -12.04 3.05
N TRP A 72 -8.43 -12.46 4.06
CA TRP A 72 -9.78 -11.93 4.27
C TRP A 72 -9.75 -10.48 4.75
N ILE A 73 -8.77 -10.12 5.59
CA ILE A 73 -8.55 -8.75 6.03
C ILE A 73 -8.07 -7.89 4.86
N ALA A 74 -7.09 -8.37 4.08
CA ALA A 74 -6.59 -7.68 2.90
C ALA A 74 -7.71 -7.44 1.88
N PHE A 75 -8.46 -8.49 1.53
CA PHE A 75 -9.60 -8.39 0.63
C PHE A 75 -10.67 -7.42 1.16
N GLY A 76 -11.05 -7.55 2.44
CA GLY A 76 -12.05 -6.69 3.06
C GLY A 76 -11.68 -5.21 3.04
N LEU A 77 -10.42 -4.88 3.34
CA LEU A 77 -9.90 -3.51 3.28
C LEU A 77 -9.86 -2.98 1.84
N LEU A 78 -9.32 -3.75 0.90
CA LEU A 78 -9.23 -3.34 -0.51
C LEU A 78 -10.62 -3.21 -1.15
N ALA A 79 -11.52 -4.15 -0.86
CA ALA A 79 -12.91 -4.11 -1.32
C ALA A 79 -13.67 -2.91 -0.72
N PHE A 80 -13.45 -2.61 0.56
CA PHE A 80 -14.07 -1.45 1.23
C PHE A 80 -13.57 -0.13 0.64
N ILE A 81 -12.26 0.03 0.47
CA ILE A 81 -11.68 1.26 -0.09
C ILE A 81 -12.04 1.40 -1.56
N GLY A 82 -11.89 0.33 -2.34
CA GLY A 82 -12.23 0.31 -3.76
C GLY A 82 -13.73 0.53 -3.99
N GLY A 83 -14.59 -0.13 -3.22
CA GLY A 83 -16.03 0.03 -3.27
C GLY A 83 -16.47 1.45 -2.92
N LYS A 84 -15.84 2.05 -1.89
CA LYS A 84 -16.07 3.45 -1.54
C LYS A 84 -15.66 4.40 -2.67
N MET A 85 -14.50 4.20 -3.29
CA MET A 85 -14.06 5.03 -4.43
C MET A 85 -15.00 4.90 -5.64
N VAL A 86 -15.47 3.69 -5.95
CA VAL A 86 -16.46 3.46 -7.00
C VAL A 86 -17.77 4.15 -6.67
N TRP A 87 -18.28 4.00 -5.45
CA TRP A 87 -19.51 4.65 -5.01
C TRP A 87 -19.42 6.18 -5.10
N GLU A 88 -18.33 6.77 -4.63
CA GLU A 88 -18.09 8.22 -4.69
C GLU A 88 -17.97 8.74 -6.12
N SER A 89 -17.54 7.90 -7.07
CA SER A 89 -17.45 8.26 -8.50
C SER A 89 -18.81 8.42 -9.18
N PHE A 90 -19.88 7.86 -8.62
CA PHE A 90 -21.26 7.97 -9.13
C PHE A 90 -22.11 9.01 -8.37
N GLY A 91 -21.61 9.52 -7.23
CA GLY A 91 -22.28 10.58 -6.47
C GLY A 91 -22.07 11.97 -7.08
N ASP A 92 -22.99 12.89 -6.78
CA ASP A 92 -22.87 14.30 -7.19
C ASP A 92 -21.62 14.93 -6.57
N GLU A 93 -20.93 15.79 -7.34
CA GLU A 93 -19.58 16.33 -7.07
C GLU A 93 -19.43 17.13 -5.75
N GLU A 94 -20.52 17.38 -5.03
CA GLU A 94 -20.48 18.32 -3.90
C GLU A 94 -20.20 17.72 -2.53
N GLU A 95 -20.32 16.41 -2.27
CA GLU A 95 -20.30 15.98 -0.87
C GLU A 95 -19.23 14.99 -0.39
N ARG A 96 -18.50 14.25 -1.21
CA ARG A 96 -17.48 13.30 -0.64
C ARG A 96 -16.41 12.87 -1.63
N SER A 97 -15.61 13.78 -2.14
CA SER A 97 -14.46 13.42 -2.95
C SER A 97 -13.41 12.62 -2.12
N PHE A 98 -12.84 11.56 -2.70
CA PHE A 98 -11.61 10.94 -2.23
C PHE A 98 -10.60 12.06 -1.94
N ASN A 99 -10.38 12.35 -0.66
CA ASN A 99 -9.50 13.42 -0.23
C ASN A 99 -8.18 12.84 0.28
N PRO A 100 -7.16 12.68 -0.58
CA PRO A 100 -5.86 12.15 -0.20
C PRO A 100 -5.08 13.06 0.76
N LEU A 101 -5.58 14.27 1.04
CA LEU A 101 -4.99 15.19 2.02
C LEU A 101 -5.48 14.88 3.45
N SER A 102 -6.59 14.16 3.61
CA SER A 102 -7.12 13.77 4.91
C SER A 102 -6.20 12.76 5.58
N LEU A 103 -5.79 13.04 6.83
CA LEU A 103 -4.96 12.13 7.62
C LEU A 103 -5.60 10.74 7.77
N ARG A 104 -6.91 10.69 8.01
CA ARG A 104 -7.65 9.43 8.14
C ARG A 104 -7.53 8.58 6.87
N MET A 105 -7.71 9.19 5.70
CA MET A 105 -7.56 8.50 4.42
C MET A 105 -6.12 8.03 4.20
N GLN A 106 -5.13 8.86 4.49
CA GLN A 106 -3.72 8.50 4.36
C GLN A 106 -3.34 7.30 5.23
N VAL A 107 -3.81 7.27 6.48
CA VAL A 107 -3.56 6.13 7.38
C VAL A 107 -4.28 4.87 6.87
N MET A 108 -5.54 4.97 6.44
CA MET A 108 -6.26 3.81 5.88
C MET A 108 -5.54 3.24 4.65
N LEU A 109 -5.08 4.11 3.74
CA LEU A 109 -4.34 3.69 2.56
C LEU A 109 -2.98 3.07 2.93
N ALA A 110 -2.27 3.65 3.90
CA ALA A 110 -0.99 3.13 4.38
C ALA A 110 -1.14 1.73 4.97
N VAL A 111 -2.18 1.50 5.78
CA VAL A 111 -2.50 0.16 6.31
C VAL A 111 -2.83 -0.79 5.16
N ALA A 112 -3.73 -0.40 4.26
CA ALA A 112 -4.19 -1.26 3.17
C ALA A 112 -3.05 -1.70 2.23
N THR A 113 -2.15 -0.77 1.88
CA THR A 113 -1.02 -1.03 0.98
C THR A 113 0.14 -1.77 1.63
N SER A 114 0.13 -1.98 2.94
CA SER A 114 1.21 -2.64 3.67
C SER A 114 0.84 -4.00 4.27
N ILE A 115 -0.35 -4.52 3.94
CA ILE A 115 -0.80 -5.85 4.42
C ILE A 115 0.07 -6.98 3.83
N ASP A 116 0.49 -6.86 2.58
CA ASP A 116 1.41 -7.78 1.93
C ASP A 116 2.79 -7.81 2.62
N ALA A 117 3.25 -6.66 3.09
CA ALA A 117 4.47 -6.55 3.88
C ALA A 117 4.38 -7.31 5.23
N LEU A 118 3.18 -7.40 5.83
CA LEU A 118 2.95 -8.22 7.03
C LEU A 118 3.23 -9.70 6.74
N ALA A 119 2.75 -10.23 5.60
CA ALA A 119 3.01 -11.61 5.18
C ALA A 119 4.52 -11.88 4.98
N ILE A 120 5.27 -10.89 4.45
CA ILE A 120 6.73 -10.98 4.34
C ILE A 120 7.38 -11.09 5.72
N GLY A 121 6.90 -10.35 6.72
CA GLY A 121 7.39 -10.44 8.09
C GLY A 121 7.19 -11.84 8.70
N ILE A 122 6.02 -12.43 8.48
CA ILE A 122 5.72 -13.81 8.88
C ILE A 122 6.69 -14.78 8.19
N SER A 123 6.87 -14.63 6.89
CA SER A 123 7.80 -15.46 6.10
C SER A 123 9.25 -15.34 6.60
N MET A 124 9.71 -14.14 6.96
CA MET A 124 11.04 -13.94 7.53
C MET A 124 11.22 -14.68 8.87
N ALA A 125 10.19 -14.68 9.73
CA ALA A 125 10.23 -15.45 10.96
C ALA A 125 10.35 -16.95 10.68
N CYS A 126 9.60 -17.49 9.72
CA CYS A 126 9.68 -18.89 9.31
C CYS A 126 11.04 -19.25 8.66
N LEU A 127 11.69 -18.29 7.98
CA LEU A 127 13.02 -18.46 7.37
C LEU A 127 14.19 -18.38 8.38
N GLY A 128 13.90 -18.29 9.69
CA GLY A 128 14.91 -18.35 10.75
C GLY A 128 15.53 -16.99 11.12
N TYR A 129 14.85 -15.90 10.83
CA TYR A 129 15.20 -14.57 11.37
C TYR A 129 14.79 -14.53 12.84
N THR A 130 15.70 -14.85 13.76
CA THR A 130 15.41 -14.98 15.20
C THR A 130 15.68 -13.71 15.99
N HIS A 131 16.46 -12.79 15.45
CA HIS A 131 16.86 -11.56 16.13
C HIS A 131 16.40 -10.30 15.36
N ILE A 132 15.90 -9.33 16.10
CA ILE A 132 15.45 -8.06 15.55
C ILE A 132 16.56 -7.32 14.76
N THR A 133 17.82 -7.50 15.15
CA THR A 133 18.97 -6.92 14.45
C THR A 133 19.11 -7.40 13.00
N GLN A 134 18.63 -8.59 12.69
CA GLN A 134 18.63 -9.14 11.34
C GLN A 134 17.55 -8.49 10.45
N LEU A 135 16.51 -7.94 11.07
CA LEU A 135 15.40 -7.28 10.37
C LEU A 135 15.68 -5.80 10.10
N THR A 136 16.59 -5.16 10.83
CA THR A 136 16.81 -3.71 10.71
C THR A 136 17.11 -3.28 9.27
N MET A 137 17.98 -4.00 8.57
CA MET A 137 18.32 -3.74 7.18
C MET A 137 17.13 -3.98 6.23
N PRO A 138 16.44 -5.14 6.26
CA PRO A 138 15.23 -5.35 5.46
C PRO A 138 14.14 -4.30 5.70
N LEU A 139 13.80 -4.02 6.95
CA LEU A 139 12.76 -3.06 7.30
C LEU A 139 13.10 -1.64 6.83
N GLY A 140 14.35 -1.21 7.03
CA GLY A 140 14.82 0.10 6.57
C GLY A 140 14.78 0.22 5.05
N MET A 141 15.14 -0.83 4.34
CA MET A 141 15.16 -0.85 2.88
C MET A 141 13.75 -0.82 2.31
N ILE A 142 12.83 -1.66 2.82
CA ILE A 142 11.43 -1.68 2.42
C ILE A 142 10.78 -0.32 2.65
N GLY A 143 10.92 0.26 3.85
CA GLY A 143 10.35 1.56 4.18
C GLY A 143 10.90 2.71 3.31
N MET A 144 12.21 2.74 3.09
CA MET A 144 12.86 3.79 2.27
C MET A 144 12.44 3.69 0.80
N VAL A 145 12.44 2.50 0.23
CA VAL A 145 12.02 2.29 -1.16
C VAL A 145 10.54 2.68 -1.33
N SER A 146 9.67 2.29 -0.41
CA SER A 146 8.25 2.64 -0.46
C SER A 146 8.00 4.14 -0.34
N LEU A 147 8.76 4.85 0.51
CA LEU A 147 8.72 6.31 0.60
C LEU A 147 9.13 6.96 -0.72
N LEU A 148 10.26 6.54 -1.31
CA LEU A 148 10.75 7.09 -2.58
C LEU A 148 9.77 6.81 -3.73
N PHE A 149 9.24 5.60 -3.82
CA PHE A 149 8.27 5.23 -4.84
C PHE A 149 6.96 5.99 -4.67
N SER A 150 6.52 6.24 -3.44
CA SER A 150 5.35 7.08 -3.17
C SER A 150 5.53 8.51 -3.68
N LEU A 151 6.67 9.13 -3.44
CA LEU A 151 6.98 10.47 -3.94
C LEU A 151 7.08 10.51 -5.47
N LEU A 152 7.76 9.51 -6.06
CA LEU A 152 7.87 9.37 -7.51
C LEU A 152 6.50 9.15 -8.16
N GLY A 153 5.68 8.27 -7.60
CA GLY A 153 4.32 8.00 -8.07
C GLY A 153 3.46 9.27 -8.06
N TYR A 154 3.48 9.99 -6.94
CA TYR A 154 2.75 11.25 -6.84
C TYR A 154 3.23 12.27 -7.89
N TRP A 155 4.52 12.46 -8.04
CA TRP A 155 5.10 13.39 -9.04
C TRP A 155 4.69 13.02 -10.47
N LEU A 156 4.73 11.73 -10.81
CA LEU A 156 4.26 11.22 -12.10
C LEU A 156 2.77 11.48 -12.29
N GLY A 157 1.95 11.21 -11.27
CA GLY A 157 0.51 11.46 -11.28
C GLY A 157 0.18 12.93 -11.55
N VAL A 158 0.87 13.86 -10.88
CA VAL A 158 0.69 15.31 -11.10
C VAL A 158 1.09 15.70 -12.54
N ARG A 159 2.21 15.18 -13.04
CA ARG A 159 2.76 15.56 -14.35
C ARG A 159 1.93 15.04 -15.52
N PHE A 160 1.50 13.80 -15.44
CA PHE A 160 0.77 13.10 -16.51
C PHE A 160 -0.74 13.07 -16.29
N GLY A 161 -1.21 13.45 -15.11
CA GLY A 161 -2.61 13.39 -14.73
C GLY A 161 -3.57 14.21 -15.63
N ARG A 162 -3.07 15.26 -16.31
CA ARG A 162 -3.87 16.03 -17.27
C ARG A 162 -4.34 15.20 -18.47
N VAL A 163 -3.48 14.28 -18.94
CA VAL A 163 -3.78 13.41 -20.09
C VAL A 163 -4.77 12.32 -19.71
N ILE A 164 -4.63 11.80 -18.48
CA ILE A 164 -5.44 10.69 -17.96
C ILE A 164 -6.83 11.18 -17.54
N ALA A 165 -6.91 12.35 -16.88
CA ALA A 165 -8.16 12.87 -16.31
C ALA A 165 -9.15 13.43 -17.34
N GLN A 166 -8.69 13.76 -18.54
CA GLN A 166 -9.61 14.25 -19.59
C GLN A 166 -10.44 13.14 -20.24
N ARG A 167 -10.05 11.86 -20.05
CA ARG A 167 -10.73 10.71 -20.67
C ARG A 167 -11.27 9.67 -19.67
N LEU A 168 -10.84 9.69 -18.42
CA LEU A 168 -11.18 8.68 -17.42
C LEU A 168 -11.49 9.36 -16.09
N LYS A 169 -12.53 8.90 -15.39
CA LYS A 169 -12.80 9.27 -13.99
C LYS A 169 -11.74 8.57 -13.12
N PRO A 170 -10.75 9.29 -12.54
CA PRO A 170 -9.61 8.65 -11.85
C PRO A 170 -10.05 7.85 -10.62
N GLU A 171 -11.11 8.33 -9.93
CA GLU A 171 -11.69 7.64 -8.78
C GLU A 171 -12.31 6.29 -9.16
N LEU A 172 -13.00 6.24 -10.30
CA LEU A 172 -13.59 5.01 -10.82
C LEU A 172 -12.50 3.99 -11.17
N VAL A 173 -11.47 4.44 -11.91
CA VAL A 173 -10.37 3.57 -12.34
C VAL A 173 -9.59 3.06 -11.13
N GLY A 174 -9.26 3.93 -10.18
CA GLY A 174 -8.58 3.55 -8.95
C GLY A 174 -9.38 2.56 -8.10
N GLY A 175 -10.68 2.81 -7.93
CA GLY A 175 -11.58 1.91 -7.20
C GLY A 175 -11.68 0.52 -7.85
N ILE A 176 -11.82 0.46 -9.17
CA ILE A 176 -11.84 -0.81 -9.91
C ILE A 176 -10.52 -1.56 -9.77
N VAL A 177 -9.37 -0.88 -9.90
CA VAL A 177 -8.05 -1.48 -9.75
C VAL A 177 -7.87 -2.06 -8.34
N LEU A 178 -8.26 -1.34 -7.30
CA LEU A 178 -8.18 -1.83 -5.91
C LEU A 178 -9.06 -3.06 -5.68
N ILE A 179 -10.29 -3.08 -6.24
CA ILE A 179 -11.17 -4.25 -6.15
C ILE A 179 -10.55 -5.44 -6.89
N LEU A 180 -10.01 -5.23 -8.09
CA LEU A 180 -9.37 -6.30 -8.86
C LEU A 180 -8.14 -6.87 -8.15
N ILE A 181 -7.33 -6.03 -7.51
CA ILE A 181 -6.20 -6.46 -6.69
C ILE A 181 -6.71 -7.29 -5.50
N GLY A 182 -7.74 -6.81 -4.79
CA GLY A 182 -8.36 -7.55 -3.68
C GLY A 182 -8.88 -8.93 -4.11
N VAL A 183 -9.59 -9.00 -5.23
CA VAL A 183 -10.08 -10.26 -5.79
C VAL A 183 -8.92 -11.17 -6.20
N LYS A 184 -7.87 -10.63 -6.83
CA LYS A 184 -6.68 -11.39 -7.21
C LYS A 184 -6.02 -12.01 -5.98
N VAL A 185 -5.83 -11.24 -4.92
CA VAL A 185 -5.26 -11.71 -3.64
C VAL A 185 -6.10 -12.86 -3.07
N LEU A 186 -7.42 -12.71 -3.06
CA LEU A 186 -8.33 -13.74 -2.55
C LEU A 186 -8.26 -15.02 -3.40
N VAL A 187 -8.31 -14.90 -4.74
CA VAL A 187 -8.30 -16.05 -5.66
C VAL A 187 -6.96 -16.77 -5.61
N SER A 188 -5.83 -16.06 -5.57
CA SER A 188 -4.49 -16.68 -5.52
C SER A 188 -4.24 -17.51 -4.26
N HIS A 189 -5.15 -17.44 -3.30
CA HIS A 189 -5.03 -18.17 -2.03
C HIS A 189 -6.07 -19.29 -1.89
N LEU A 190 -7.17 -19.22 -2.66
CA LEU A 190 -8.20 -20.27 -2.66
C LEU A 190 -7.90 -21.41 -3.65
N PHE A 191 -6.99 -21.16 -4.58
CA PHE A 191 -6.55 -22.10 -5.63
C PHE A 191 -5.04 -22.16 -5.74
#